data_59ed92b08fe32990c7afb460b2a7489b
#
_entry.id   59ed92b08fe32990c7afb460b2a7489b
#
_cell.length_a   1.000
_cell.length_b   1.000
_cell.length_c   1.000
_cell.angle_alpha   90.00
_cell.angle_beta   90.00
_cell.angle_gamma   90.00
#
_symmetry.space_group_name_H-M   'P 1'
#
loop_
_entity.id
_entity.type
_entity.pdbx_description
1 polymer ?
#
loop_
_entity_poly.entity_id
_entity_poly.type
_entity_poly.pdbx_seq_one_letter_code
_entity_poly.pdbx_strand_id
1 'polypeptide(L)'
;MTADRLAAMRRLRDVEDKEARNRVAREAEFLYAPIAHKLGLYKIKSELEDLAVNYLEHDAYYLIREKLNATKSARDAYIADFIRPISEKLTQAGLNFHIKGRTKSIHSIWQKMKRQRCGFEGVYDLFA
;
A
#
# COMPACT_ATOMS: atom_id res chain seq x y z
N MET A 1 -12.65 -16.03 6.04
CA MET A 1 -11.52 -16.50 5.20
C MET A 1 -10.40 -15.45 5.08
N THR A 2 -10.63 -14.30 4.47
CA THR A 2 -9.62 -13.23 4.37
C THR A 2 -9.28 -12.59 5.72
N ALA A 3 -10.24 -12.38 6.61
CA ALA A 3 -10.03 -11.85 7.95
C ALA A 3 -9.18 -12.79 8.82
N ASP A 4 -9.43 -14.09 8.75
CA ASP A 4 -8.64 -15.11 9.46
C ASP A 4 -7.19 -15.15 8.95
N ARG A 5 -7.01 -15.02 7.64
CA ARG A 5 -5.68 -14.96 7.03
C ARG A 5 -4.94 -13.68 7.44
N LEU A 6 -5.63 -12.56 7.51
CA LEU A 6 -5.04 -11.30 7.99
C LEU A 6 -4.57 -11.42 9.44
N ALA A 7 -5.36 -12.02 10.32
CA ALA A 7 -4.97 -12.30 11.71
C ALA A 7 -3.75 -13.22 11.79
N ALA A 8 -3.68 -14.26 10.94
CA ALA A 8 -2.53 -15.15 10.85
C ALA A 8 -1.28 -14.39 10.36
N MET A 9 -1.41 -13.53 9.35
CA MET A 9 -0.31 -12.72 8.81
C MET A 9 0.26 -11.74 9.84
N ARG A 10 -0.57 -11.11 10.64
CA ARG A 10 -0.12 -10.21 11.72
C ARG A 10 0.71 -10.92 12.78
N ARG A 11 0.44 -12.21 13.02
CA ARG A 11 1.17 -13.06 13.97
C ARG A 11 2.31 -13.87 13.36
N LEU A 12 2.53 -13.72 12.07
CA LEU A 12 3.52 -14.55 11.35
C LEU A 12 4.96 -14.32 11.84
N ARG A 13 5.25 -13.16 12.42
CA ARG A 13 6.55 -12.87 13.05
C ARG A 13 6.91 -13.85 14.18
N ASP A 14 5.90 -14.43 14.82
CA ASP A 14 6.07 -15.35 15.94
C ASP A 14 6.39 -16.78 15.48
N VAL A 15 6.34 -17.04 14.17
CA VAL A 15 6.70 -18.34 13.56
C VAL A 15 8.19 -18.37 13.29
N GLU A 16 8.91 -19.29 13.90
CA GLU A 16 10.37 -19.41 13.79
C GLU A 16 10.82 -19.93 12.42
N ASP A 17 10.07 -20.85 11.81
CA ASP A 17 10.40 -21.44 10.54
C ASP A 17 10.23 -20.45 9.40
N LYS A 18 11.37 -20.06 8.81
CA LYS A 18 11.41 -19.10 7.69
C LYS A 18 10.69 -19.61 6.45
N GLU A 19 10.80 -20.89 6.14
CA GLU A 19 10.11 -21.46 4.96
C GLU A 19 8.61 -21.46 5.14
N ALA A 20 8.12 -21.81 6.32
CA ALA A 20 6.70 -21.76 6.66
C ALA A 20 6.18 -20.31 6.58
N ARG A 21 6.91 -19.33 7.10
CA ARG A 21 6.56 -17.91 7.00
C ARG A 21 6.46 -17.46 5.54
N ASN A 22 7.45 -17.78 4.74
CA ASN A 22 7.47 -17.41 3.32
C ASN A 22 6.33 -18.06 2.53
N ARG A 23 5.99 -19.30 2.84
CA ARG A 23 4.86 -20.00 2.22
C ARG A 23 3.55 -19.28 2.50
N VAL A 24 3.29 -18.97 3.77
CA VAL A 24 2.07 -18.25 4.19
C VAL A 24 2.02 -16.85 3.57
N ALA A 25 3.14 -16.14 3.52
CA ALA A 25 3.23 -14.82 2.90
C ALA A 25 2.92 -14.88 1.39
N ARG A 26 3.44 -15.87 0.67
CA ARG A 26 3.14 -16.07 -0.76
C ARG A 26 1.67 -16.39 -0.99
N GLU A 27 1.07 -17.24 -0.17
CA GLU A 27 -0.37 -17.52 -0.26
C GLU A 27 -1.20 -16.25 -0.05
N ALA A 28 -0.82 -15.42 0.93
CA ALA A 28 -1.51 -14.16 1.17
C ALA A 28 -1.43 -13.22 -0.05
N GLU A 29 -0.25 -13.10 -0.67
CA GLU A 29 -0.05 -12.26 -1.84
C GLU A 29 -0.79 -12.75 -3.08
N PHE A 30 -0.69 -14.05 -3.39
CA PHE A 30 -1.19 -14.60 -4.64
C PHE A 30 -2.62 -15.11 -4.60
N LEU A 31 -3.16 -15.42 -3.44
CA LEU A 31 -4.50 -15.97 -3.29
C LEU A 31 -5.44 -15.05 -2.51
N TYR A 32 -5.10 -14.69 -1.29
CA TYR A 32 -6.02 -13.98 -0.41
C TYR A 32 -6.14 -12.48 -0.72
N ALA A 33 -5.06 -11.80 -1.09
CA ALA A 33 -5.13 -10.40 -1.49
C ALA A 33 -5.95 -10.19 -2.77
N PRO A 34 -5.80 -11.01 -3.84
CA PRO A 34 -6.69 -10.94 -5.01
C PRO A 34 -8.16 -11.23 -4.68
N ILE A 35 -8.46 -12.16 -3.78
CA ILE A 35 -9.84 -12.42 -3.32
C ILE A 35 -10.40 -11.18 -2.61
N ALA A 36 -9.65 -10.59 -1.69
CA ALA A 36 -10.03 -9.36 -0.99
C ALA A 36 -10.28 -8.20 -1.97
N HIS A 37 -9.46 -8.09 -3.01
CA HIS A 37 -9.65 -7.11 -4.08
C HIS A 37 -11.00 -7.28 -4.80
N LYS A 38 -11.32 -8.50 -5.22
CA LYS A 38 -12.59 -8.81 -5.91
C LYS A 38 -13.82 -8.57 -5.03
N LEU A 39 -13.68 -8.74 -3.72
CA LEU A 39 -14.74 -8.48 -2.74
C LEU A 39 -14.84 -6.99 -2.33
N GLY A 40 -13.98 -6.12 -2.85
CA GLY A 40 -13.97 -4.71 -2.49
C GLY A 40 -13.34 -4.39 -1.12
N LEU A 41 -12.70 -5.38 -0.49
CA LEU A 41 -12.08 -5.24 0.82
C LEU A 41 -10.66 -4.66 0.70
N TYR A 42 -10.56 -3.42 0.22
CA TYR A 42 -9.27 -2.80 -0.15
C TYR A 42 -8.32 -2.57 1.02
N LYS A 43 -8.83 -2.31 2.22
CA LYS A 43 -8.00 -2.17 3.42
C LYS A 43 -7.34 -3.50 3.78
N ILE A 44 -8.10 -4.59 3.77
CA ILE A 44 -7.59 -5.94 4.04
C ILE A 44 -6.59 -6.34 2.95
N LYS A 45 -6.92 -6.10 1.68
CA LYS A 45 -6.02 -6.34 0.55
C LYS A 45 -4.68 -5.64 0.75
N SER A 46 -4.68 -4.34 1.00
CA SER A 46 -3.47 -3.55 1.15
C SER A 46 -2.61 -4.02 2.33
N GLU A 47 -3.23 -4.37 3.44
CA GLU A 47 -2.50 -4.88 4.61
C GLU A 47 -1.91 -6.26 4.35
N LEU A 48 -2.64 -7.18 3.70
CA LEU A 48 -2.12 -8.49 3.31
C LEU A 48 -0.91 -8.36 2.38
N GLU A 49 -1.00 -7.49 1.38
CA GLU A 49 0.08 -7.24 0.43
C GLU A 49 1.31 -6.64 1.11
N ASP A 50 1.14 -5.65 1.97
CA ASP A 50 2.25 -4.99 2.67
C ASP A 50 2.92 -5.94 3.67
N LEU A 51 2.17 -6.76 4.37
CA LEU A 51 2.73 -7.80 5.24
C LEU A 51 3.48 -8.86 4.44
N ALA A 52 2.97 -9.26 3.28
CA ALA A 52 3.66 -10.20 2.40
C ALA A 52 5.00 -9.64 1.92
N VAL A 53 5.07 -8.38 1.49
CA VAL A 53 6.33 -7.72 1.10
C VAL A 53 7.30 -7.67 2.28
N ASN A 54 6.82 -7.37 3.47
CA ASN A 54 7.67 -7.34 4.67
C ASN A 54 8.35 -8.70 4.94
N TYR A 55 7.65 -9.81 4.73
CA TYR A 55 8.22 -11.15 4.95
C TYR A 55 9.03 -11.68 3.77
N LEU A 56 8.61 -11.41 2.55
CA LEU A 56 9.25 -11.93 1.33
C LEU A 56 10.41 -11.04 0.84
N GLU A 57 10.27 -9.72 0.97
CA GLU A 57 11.20 -8.72 0.45
C GLU A 57 11.48 -7.67 1.54
N HIS A 58 12.05 -8.12 2.64
CA HIS A 58 12.24 -7.33 3.84
C HIS A 58 13.04 -6.04 3.61
N ASP A 59 14.14 -6.12 2.89
CA ASP A 59 15.02 -4.98 2.60
C ASP A 59 14.29 -3.92 1.77
N ALA A 60 13.54 -4.35 0.75
CA ALA A 60 12.72 -3.47 -0.07
C ALA A 60 11.61 -2.81 0.75
N TYR A 61 10.96 -3.55 1.62
CA TYR A 61 9.93 -3.04 2.51
C TYR A 61 10.47 -1.92 3.41
N TYR A 62 11.60 -2.14 4.06
CA TYR A 62 12.24 -1.15 4.93
C TYR A 62 12.69 0.08 4.17
N LEU A 63 13.33 -0.09 3.02
CA LEU A 63 13.77 1.02 2.18
C LEU A 63 12.60 1.94 1.81
N ILE A 64 11.51 1.36 1.32
CA ILE A 64 10.34 2.11 0.91
C ILE A 64 9.67 2.77 2.12
N ARG A 65 9.54 2.05 3.22
CA ARG A 65 8.96 2.57 4.46
C ARG A 65 9.72 3.78 5.00
N GLU A 66 11.06 3.70 5.04
CA GLU A 66 11.89 4.82 5.48
C GLU A 66 11.75 6.04 4.58
N LYS A 67 11.76 5.82 3.27
CA LYS A 67 11.59 6.90 2.29
C LYS A 67 10.20 7.53 2.37
N LEU A 68 9.16 6.74 2.58
CA LEU A 68 7.81 7.25 2.80
C LEU A 68 7.71 8.06 4.09
N ASN A 69 8.32 7.62 5.17
CA ASN A 69 8.34 8.36 6.43
C ASN A 69 9.09 9.69 6.30
N ALA A 70 10.24 9.69 5.64
CA ALA A 70 11.05 10.89 5.43
C ALA A 70 10.33 11.96 4.58
N THR A 71 9.46 11.54 3.66
CA THR A 71 8.74 12.43 2.74
C THR A 71 7.29 12.69 3.15
N LYS A 72 6.85 12.21 4.31
CA LYS A 72 5.44 12.25 4.72
C LYS A 72 4.86 13.66 4.71
N SER A 73 5.52 14.61 5.35
CA SER A 73 5.06 16.01 5.41
C SER A 73 4.93 16.64 4.02
N ALA A 74 5.92 16.43 3.16
CA ALA A 74 5.90 16.94 1.79
C ALA A 74 4.77 16.33 0.96
N ARG A 75 4.51 15.03 1.12
CA ARG A 75 3.41 14.35 0.44
C ARG A 75 2.05 14.83 0.91
N ASP A 76 1.86 14.97 2.22
CA ASP A 76 0.60 15.45 2.80
C ASP A 76 0.30 16.88 2.34
N ALA A 77 1.31 17.75 2.32
CA ALA A 77 1.20 19.12 1.80
C ALA A 77 0.86 19.13 0.29
N TYR A 78 1.52 18.29 -0.50
CA TYR A 78 1.25 18.17 -1.93
C TYR A 78 -0.20 17.74 -2.21
N ILE A 79 -0.68 16.72 -1.51
CA ILE A 79 -2.06 16.24 -1.65
C ILE A 79 -3.05 17.33 -1.27
N ALA A 80 -2.82 18.05 -0.16
CA ALA A 80 -3.67 19.15 0.27
C ALA A 80 -3.71 20.28 -0.77
N ASP A 81 -2.55 20.67 -1.31
CA ASP A 81 -2.44 21.70 -2.33
C ASP A 81 -3.09 21.30 -3.66
N PHE A 82 -3.06 20.04 -4.01
CA PHE A 82 -3.73 19.49 -5.20
C PHE A 82 -5.24 19.47 -5.04
N ILE A 83 -5.75 19.10 -3.87
CA ILE A 83 -7.19 18.99 -3.59
C ILE A 83 -7.85 20.36 -3.49
N ARG A 84 -7.17 21.35 -2.95
CA ARG A 84 -7.72 22.70 -2.68
C ARG A 84 -8.39 23.36 -3.91
N PRO A 85 -7.70 23.53 -5.05
CA PRO A 85 -8.33 24.18 -6.21
C PRO A 85 -9.48 23.37 -6.79
N ILE A 86 -9.42 22.04 -6.72
CA ILE A 86 -10.52 21.17 -7.17
C ILE A 86 -11.74 21.35 -6.28
N SER A 87 -11.55 21.37 -4.95
CA SER A 87 -12.62 21.59 -3.99
C SER A 87 -13.28 22.96 -4.18
N GLU A 88 -12.50 24.01 -4.41
CA GLU A 88 -13.01 25.37 -4.66
C GLU A 88 -13.88 25.40 -5.92
N LYS A 89 -13.43 24.83 -7.02
CA LYS A 89 -14.18 24.76 -8.27
C LYS A 89 -15.47 23.98 -8.14
N LEU A 90 -15.46 22.84 -7.46
CA LEU A 90 -16.65 22.02 -7.25
C LEU A 90 -17.65 22.71 -6.33
N THR A 91 -17.19 23.42 -5.29
CA THR A 91 -18.02 24.21 -4.41
C THR A 91 -18.68 25.37 -5.16
N GLN A 92 -17.94 26.09 -6.01
CA GLN A 92 -18.46 27.15 -6.85
C GLN A 92 -19.53 26.66 -7.85
N ALA A 93 -19.37 25.42 -8.34
CA ALA A 93 -20.37 24.77 -9.18
C ALA A 93 -21.62 24.29 -8.44
N GLY A 94 -21.69 24.45 -7.12
CA GLY A 94 -22.83 24.03 -6.30
C GLY A 94 -22.95 22.52 -6.11
N LEU A 95 -21.87 21.77 -6.33
CA LEU A 95 -21.88 20.33 -6.21
C LEU A 95 -21.60 19.90 -4.76
N ASN A 96 -22.32 18.88 -4.31
CA ASN A 96 -22.03 18.21 -3.04
C ASN A 96 -21.08 17.03 -3.32
N PHE A 97 -19.90 17.03 -2.69
CA PHE A 97 -18.83 16.08 -2.99
C PHE A 97 -17.97 15.77 -1.77
N HIS A 98 -17.22 14.68 -1.86
CA HIS A 98 -16.17 14.33 -0.93
C HIS A 98 -14.90 13.96 -1.71
N ILE A 99 -13.78 14.63 -1.40
CA ILE A 99 -12.47 14.36 -2.03
C ILE A 99 -11.54 13.75 -1.01
N LYS A 100 -10.88 12.66 -1.39
CA LYS A 100 -9.89 11.97 -0.56
C LYS A 100 -8.66 11.64 -1.39
N GLY A 101 -7.51 12.11 -0.93
CA GLY A 101 -6.21 11.70 -1.44
C GLY A 101 -5.58 10.62 -0.56
N ARG A 102 -4.79 9.74 -1.15
CA ARG A 102 -4.04 8.72 -0.42
C ARG A 102 -2.70 8.43 -1.08
N THR A 103 -1.72 8.00 -0.27
CA THR A 103 -0.47 7.44 -0.78
C THR A 103 -0.67 5.97 -1.17
N LYS A 104 0.02 5.51 -2.21
CA LYS A 104 0.04 4.10 -2.59
C LYS A 104 0.61 3.23 -1.47
N SER A 105 0.16 1.97 -1.37
CA SER A 105 0.73 0.98 -0.47
C SER A 105 2.18 0.64 -0.82
N ILE A 106 2.93 0.14 0.15
CA ILE A 106 4.33 -0.30 -0.05
C ILE A 106 4.42 -1.38 -1.12
N HIS A 107 3.49 -2.34 -1.11
CA HIS A 107 3.41 -3.39 -2.14
C HIS A 107 3.25 -2.79 -3.54
N SER A 108 2.34 -1.84 -3.72
CA SER A 108 2.11 -1.18 -5.02
C SER A 108 3.34 -0.42 -5.51
N ILE A 109 4.04 0.27 -4.63
CA ILE A 109 5.30 0.97 -4.93
C ILE A 109 6.38 -0.03 -5.35
N TRP A 110 6.55 -1.11 -4.60
CA TRP A 110 7.53 -2.16 -4.89
C TRP A 110 7.28 -2.84 -6.24
N GLN A 111 6.02 -3.20 -6.52
CA GLN A 111 5.64 -3.78 -7.82
C GLN A 111 5.96 -2.83 -8.98
N LYS A 112 5.74 -1.54 -8.78
CA LYS A 112 6.06 -0.54 -9.80
C LYS A 112 7.56 -0.37 -10.00
N MET A 113 8.34 -0.32 -8.93
CA MET A 113 9.80 -0.31 -9.00
C MET A 113 10.36 -1.50 -9.78
N LYS A 114 9.86 -2.69 -9.52
CA LYS A 114 10.24 -3.92 -10.24
C LYS A 114 9.88 -3.86 -11.73
N ARG A 115 8.64 -3.44 -12.03
CA ARG A 115 8.15 -3.37 -13.42
C ARG A 115 8.89 -2.35 -14.25
N GLN A 116 9.19 -1.19 -13.69
CA GLN A 116 9.89 -0.10 -14.37
C GLN A 116 11.42 -0.21 -14.24
N ARG A 117 11.91 -1.16 -13.47
CA ARG A 117 13.36 -1.34 -13.18
C ARG A 117 14.00 -0.04 -12.69
N CYS A 118 13.33 0.68 -11.81
CA CYS A 118 13.79 1.94 -11.24
C CYS A 118 13.84 1.90 -9.72
N GLY A 119 14.55 2.86 -9.11
CA GLY A 119 14.54 3.09 -7.68
C GLY A 119 13.25 3.80 -7.22
N PHE A 120 13.16 4.05 -5.92
CA PHE A 120 12.01 4.75 -5.32
C PHE A 120 11.80 6.14 -5.95
N GLU A 121 12.87 6.86 -6.22
CA GLU A 121 12.84 8.20 -6.81
C GLU A 121 12.29 8.21 -8.25
N GLY A 122 12.33 7.08 -8.94
CA GLY A 122 11.78 6.92 -10.28
C GLY A 122 10.27 6.70 -10.33
N VAL A 123 9.60 6.58 -9.17
CA VAL A 123 8.15 6.40 -9.10
C VAL A 123 7.47 7.76 -8.94
N TYR A 124 6.98 8.31 -10.04
CA TYR A 124 6.41 9.66 -10.09
C TYR A 124 4.95 9.76 -9.63
N ASP A 125 4.22 8.66 -9.57
CA ASP A 125 2.80 8.64 -9.23
C ASP A 125 2.51 8.12 -7.81
N LEU A 126 3.39 8.44 -6.87
CA LEU A 126 3.25 8.05 -5.45
C LEU A 126 1.97 8.59 -4.80
N PHE A 127 1.49 9.73 -5.28
CA PHE A 127 0.41 10.48 -4.68
C PHE A 127 -0.96 10.25 -5.35
N ALA A 128 -1.02 9.45 -6.34
CA ALA A 128 -2.25 9.20 -7.09
C ALA A 128 -3.17 8.19 -6.41
#